data_4fb9bde1a06ccbbc5a0b39414890fefa
#
_entry.id   4fb9bde1a06ccbbc5a0b39414890fefa
#
_cell.length_a   1.000
_cell.length_b   1.000
_cell.length_c   1.000
_cell.angle_alpha   90.00
_cell.angle_beta   90.00
_cell.angle_gamma   90.00
#
_symmetry.space_group_name_H-M   'P 1'
#
loop_
_entity.id
_entity.type
_entity.pdbx_description
1 polymer ?
#
loop_
_entity_poly.entity_id
_entity_poly.type
_entity_poly.pdbx_seq_one_letter_code
_entity_poly.pdbx_strand_id
1 'polypeptide(L)'
;MKENVIVSLADSNYFDLLNELVNSIKSFEESKNVAMCILDVGLTENQKNILIKKVDKVEKANWDIEIPTYKVRGKEWLKSHISKAFLPRYFPGFKKYLWIDADAWVNSWEAIDLYFRGSDNNKLSISTSADRAYGRVLRVEWLIGGFAKIKSQNYKHAKLSGFSEKIARDVALKPHLNIGVFCLNVAAPHWDVWKKNLNIALKSGKIFGSEQIAMNVTIYVDKLDVEILPAYCNYTLTDGMKYDTINNTFVEPYLPNHKIGIIHLAGKNNDHIRSNKSFLSEVKTLDGKIIKKNLRFIE
;
A
#
# COMPACT_ATOMS: atom_id res chain seq x y z
N MET A 1 0.41 -12.61 24.48
CA MET A 1 1.16 -12.68 23.19
C MET A 1 0.36 -11.83 22.19
N LYS A 2 1.02 -10.98 21.40
CA LYS A 2 0.34 -10.16 20.39
C LYS A 2 -0.17 -11.06 19.26
N GLU A 3 -1.47 -11.01 18.96
CA GLU A 3 -2.07 -11.88 17.91
C GLU A 3 -1.92 -11.32 16.50
N ASN A 4 -1.86 -10.00 16.38
CA ASN A 4 -1.80 -9.29 15.09
C ASN A 4 -0.45 -8.63 14.90
N VAL A 5 -0.02 -8.49 13.65
CA VAL A 5 1.24 -7.84 13.30
C VAL A 5 1.04 -6.82 12.18
N ILE A 6 1.70 -5.67 12.33
CA ILE A 6 1.91 -4.70 11.24
C ILE A 6 3.29 -4.98 10.66
N VAL A 7 3.38 -5.09 9.34
CA VAL A 7 4.63 -5.35 8.63
C VAL A 7 4.90 -4.25 7.62
N SER A 8 6.13 -3.78 7.56
CA SER A 8 6.61 -2.87 6.51
C SER A 8 7.99 -3.29 6.03
N LEU A 9 8.53 -2.55 5.05
CA LEU A 9 9.81 -2.87 4.44
C LEU A 9 10.50 -1.60 3.93
N ALA A 10 11.83 -1.51 4.06
CA ALA A 10 12.61 -0.48 3.39
C ALA A 10 14.05 -0.93 3.07
N ASP A 11 14.65 -0.22 2.11
CA ASP A 11 16.09 -0.09 1.96
C ASP A 11 16.61 1.17 2.67
N SER A 12 17.91 1.42 2.56
CA SER A 12 18.54 2.59 3.19
C SER A 12 18.00 3.94 2.69
N ASN A 13 17.48 4.01 1.45
CA ASN A 13 16.96 5.25 0.87
C ASN A 13 15.56 5.59 1.42
N TYR A 14 14.79 4.57 1.78
CA TYR A 14 13.44 4.72 2.35
C TYR A 14 13.41 4.68 3.87
N PHE A 15 14.58 4.58 4.53
CA PHE A 15 14.67 4.47 5.98
C PHE A 15 13.96 5.60 6.73
N ASP A 16 14.11 6.83 6.31
CA ASP A 16 13.49 7.98 7.00
C ASP A 16 11.96 7.87 6.97
N LEU A 17 11.39 7.50 5.83
CA LEU A 17 9.94 7.29 5.67
C LEU A 17 9.46 6.11 6.53
N LEU A 18 10.20 5.00 6.53
CA LEU A 18 9.91 3.84 7.39
C LEU A 18 9.96 4.22 8.86
N ASN A 19 10.95 4.99 9.29
CA ASN A 19 11.08 5.42 10.68
C ASN A 19 9.93 6.36 11.09
N GLU A 20 9.47 7.21 10.19
CA GLU A 20 8.28 8.05 10.37
C GLU A 20 7.00 7.21 10.47
N LEU A 21 6.84 6.19 9.63
CA LEU A 21 5.75 5.22 9.76
C LEU A 21 5.77 4.53 11.13
N VAL A 22 6.92 4.01 11.55
CA VAL A 22 7.08 3.35 12.86
C VAL A 22 6.71 4.30 13.99
N ASN A 23 7.19 5.54 13.96
CA ASN A 23 6.91 6.54 14.99
C ASN A 23 5.42 6.92 14.99
N SER A 24 4.79 7.07 13.82
CA SER A 24 3.35 7.36 13.72
C SER A 24 2.48 6.25 14.32
N ILE A 25 2.84 4.98 14.09
CA ILE A 25 2.16 3.84 14.72
C ILE A 25 2.36 3.87 16.24
N LYS A 26 3.58 4.11 16.68
CA LYS A 26 3.93 4.10 18.11
C LYS A 26 3.35 5.26 18.91
N SER A 27 2.91 6.33 18.26
CA SER A 27 2.22 7.43 18.92
C SER A 27 0.83 7.06 19.46
N PHE A 28 0.28 5.91 19.05
CA PHE A 28 -1.00 5.40 19.53
C PHE A 28 -0.82 4.37 20.65
N GLU A 29 -1.60 4.50 21.73
CA GLU A 29 -1.59 3.55 22.85
C GLU A 29 -1.96 2.12 22.42
N GLU A 30 -2.88 1.98 21.47
CA GLU A 30 -3.35 0.72 20.92
C GLU A 30 -2.22 -0.10 20.27
N SER A 31 -1.18 0.58 19.78
CA SER A 31 -0.01 -0.05 19.17
C SER A 31 0.73 -1.02 20.11
N LYS A 32 0.57 -0.86 21.44
CA LYS A 32 1.17 -1.76 22.42
C LYS A 32 0.65 -3.19 22.30
N ASN A 33 -0.57 -3.37 21.78
CA ASN A 33 -1.23 -4.66 21.61
C ASN A 33 -0.98 -5.31 20.24
N VAL A 34 -0.31 -4.62 19.32
CA VAL A 34 0.00 -5.10 17.98
C VAL A 34 1.51 -5.21 17.79
N ALA A 35 1.98 -6.30 17.22
CA ALA A 35 3.40 -6.44 16.89
C ALA A 35 3.76 -5.55 15.69
N MET A 36 4.99 -5.05 15.67
CA MET A 36 5.56 -4.34 14.53
C MET A 36 6.79 -5.08 14.05
N CYS A 37 6.80 -5.50 12.79
CA CYS A 37 7.91 -6.24 12.18
C CYS A 37 8.36 -5.58 10.89
N ILE A 38 9.65 -5.62 10.60
CA ILE A 38 10.24 -4.98 9.43
C ILE A 38 11.02 -6.00 8.60
N LEU A 39 10.82 -5.94 7.28
CA LEU A 39 11.67 -6.62 6.31
C LEU A 39 12.77 -5.67 5.82
N ASP A 40 14.02 -6.10 5.98
CA ASP A 40 15.21 -5.39 5.51
C ASP A 40 15.53 -5.81 4.07
N VAL A 41 15.58 -4.84 3.15
CA VAL A 41 16.01 -5.03 1.75
C VAL A 41 17.24 -4.20 1.40
N GLY A 42 18.04 -3.84 2.40
CA GLY A 42 19.29 -3.08 2.21
C GLY A 42 19.42 -1.89 3.17
N LEU A 43 18.95 -2.05 4.40
CA LEU A 43 19.24 -1.12 5.49
C LEU A 43 20.72 -1.16 5.89
N THR A 44 21.27 -0.03 6.31
CA THR A 44 22.59 0.01 6.95
C THR A 44 22.52 -0.57 8.37
N GLU A 45 23.64 -0.99 8.92
CA GLU A 45 23.69 -1.51 10.31
C GLU A 45 23.22 -0.47 11.35
N ASN A 46 23.55 0.82 11.14
CA ASN A 46 23.07 1.89 12.02
C ASN A 46 21.53 2.02 11.97
N GLN A 47 20.94 1.97 10.78
CA GLN A 47 19.50 2.03 10.59
C GLN A 47 18.79 0.82 11.23
N LYS A 48 19.34 -0.37 11.09
CA LYS A 48 18.84 -1.58 11.77
C LYS A 48 18.86 -1.42 13.29
N ASN A 49 19.99 -0.93 13.83
CA ASN A 49 20.16 -0.71 15.27
C ASN A 49 19.13 0.30 15.83
N ILE A 50 18.71 1.30 15.03
CA ILE A 50 17.65 2.23 15.39
C ILE A 50 16.30 1.50 15.42
N LEU A 51 15.99 0.69 14.38
CA LEU A 51 14.72 -0.01 14.27
C LEU A 51 14.54 -1.10 15.33
N ILE A 52 15.57 -1.89 15.62
CA ILE A 52 15.52 -2.97 16.63
C ILE A 52 15.10 -2.45 18.02
N LYS A 53 15.39 -1.19 18.33
CA LYS A 53 14.96 -0.56 19.59
C LYS A 53 13.46 -0.16 19.57
N LYS A 54 12.85 -0.13 18.38
CA LYS A 54 11.47 0.38 18.18
C LYS A 54 10.48 -0.70 17.79
N VAL A 55 10.91 -1.80 17.18
CA VAL A 55 10.03 -2.82 16.62
C VAL A 55 10.28 -4.19 17.24
N ASP A 56 9.32 -5.10 17.13
CA ASP A 56 9.41 -6.44 17.74
C ASP A 56 10.40 -7.33 17.00
N LYS A 57 10.56 -7.16 15.67
CA LYS A 57 11.49 -7.98 14.86
C LYS A 57 11.91 -7.27 13.56
N VAL A 58 13.16 -7.48 13.17
CA VAL A 58 13.69 -7.09 11.85
C VAL A 58 14.26 -8.36 11.18
N GLU A 59 13.78 -8.69 9.98
CA GLU A 59 14.21 -9.86 9.21
C GLU A 59 14.70 -9.45 7.83
N LYS A 60 15.71 -10.11 7.31
CA LYS A 60 16.19 -9.88 5.95
C LYS A 60 15.26 -10.49 4.93
N ALA A 61 14.78 -9.70 3.96
CA ALA A 61 13.98 -10.19 2.87
C ALA A 61 14.80 -10.98 1.84
N ASN A 62 14.24 -12.05 1.33
CA ASN A 62 14.82 -12.90 0.32
C ASN A 62 14.15 -12.71 -1.05
N TRP A 63 14.74 -13.27 -2.09
CA TRP A 63 14.06 -13.49 -3.36
C TRP A 63 13.20 -14.75 -3.23
N ASP A 64 11.95 -14.58 -2.75
CA ASP A 64 11.03 -15.69 -2.42
C ASP A 64 10.54 -16.48 -3.65
N ILE A 65 10.72 -15.89 -4.82
CA ILE A 65 10.46 -16.48 -6.13
C ILE A 65 11.74 -16.33 -6.95
N GLU A 66 12.11 -17.37 -7.66
CA GLU A 66 13.26 -17.34 -8.55
C GLU A 66 13.02 -16.36 -9.71
N ILE A 67 13.90 -15.38 -9.85
CA ILE A 67 13.81 -14.33 -10.85
C ILE A 67 15.13 -14.27 -11.64
N PRO A 68 15.03 -14.23 -12.98
CA PRO A 68 16.22 -14.05 -13.79
C PRO A 68 16.99 -12.77 -13.45
N THR A 69 18.31 -12.89 -13.30
CA THR A 69 19.19 -11.78 -12.86
C THR A 69 19.07 -10.52 -13.71
N TYR A 70 18.81 -10.68 -15.02
CA TYR A 70 18.59 -9.54 -15.93
C TYR A 70 17.36 -8.69 -15.57
N LYS A 71 16.38 -9.23 -14.84
CA LYS A 71 15.20 -8.48 -14.35
C LYS A 71 15.51 -7.72 -13.06
N VAL A 72 16.37 -8.27 -12.20
CA VAL A 72 16.73 -7.67 -10.92
C VAL A 72 17.64 -6.45 -11.10
N ARG A 73 18.65 -6.56 -11.93
CA ARG A 73 19.62 -5.48 -12.25
C ARG A 73 20.20 -4.79 -10.99
N GLY A 74 20.49 -5.56 -9.94
CA GLY A 74 21.03 -5.04 -8.69
C GLY A 74 20.07 -4.22 -7.83
N LYS A 75 18.76 -4.23 -8.14
CA LYS A 75 17.74 -3.47 -7.40
C LYS A 75 17.12 -4.34 -6.31
N GLU A 76 17.80 -4.48 -5.19
CA GLU A 76 17.37 -5.31 -4.06
C GLU A 76 16.02 -4.86 -3.48
N TRP A 77 15.68 -3.58 -3.55
CA TRP A 77 14.39 -3.04 -3.13
C TRP A 77 13.19 -3.67 -3.86
N LEU A 78 13.40 -4.26 -5.06
CA LEU A 78 12.35 -4.97 -5.78
C LEU A 78 11.83 -6.21 -5.05
N LYS A 79 12.53 -6.71 -4.03
CA LYS A 79 12.04 -7.74 -3.13
C LYS A 79 10.71 -7.34 -2.47
N SER A 80 10.47 -6.03 -2.26
CA SER A 80 9.21 -5.52 -1.72
C SER A 80 7.98 -5.98 -2.50
N HIS A 81 8.12 -6.12 -3.82
CA HIS A 81 7.04 -6.59 -4.69
C HIS A 81 6.81 -8.11 -4.67
N ILE A 82 7.62 -8.83 -3.91
CA ILE A 82 7.54 -10.30 -3.81
C ILE A 82 7.22 -10.70 -2.38
N SER A 83 7.97 -10.17 -1.42
CA SER A 83 7.90 -10.57 0.01
C SER A 83 6.52 -10.38 0.62
N LYS A 84 5.71 -9.43 0.11
CA LYS A 84 4.32 -9.21 0.57
C LYS A 84 3.46 -10.48 0.55
N ALA A 85 3.67 -11.37 -0.40
CA ALA A 85 2.93 -12.62 -0.50
C ALA A 85 3.43 -13.72 0.47
N PHE A 86 4.52 -13.47 1.20
CA PHE A 86 5.20 -14.45 2.05
C PHE A 86 5.30 -14.03 3.52
N LEU A 87 4.54 -13.03 3.97
CA LEU A 87 4.62 -12.49 5.33
C LEU A 87 4.50 -13.55 6.43
N PRO A 88 3.57 -14.55 6.35
CA PRO A 88 3.47 -15.58 7.37
C PRO A 88 4.71 -16.45 7.51
N ARG A 89 5.54 -16.56 6.46
CA ARG A 89 6.81 -17.29 6.50
C ARG A 89 7.91 -16.51 7.21
N TYR A 90 7.97 -15.18 6.99
CA TYR A 90 8.96 -14.31 7.66
C TYR A 90 8.67 -14.12 9.13
N PHE A 91 7.41 -14.00 9.47
CA PHE A 91 6.95 -13.68 10.82
C PHE A 91 5.87 -14.68 11.26
N PRO A 92 6.23 -15.94 11.54
CA PRO A 92 5.25 -16.95 11.95
C PRO A 92 4.64 -16.65 13.33
N GLY A 93 3.43 -17.17 13.59
CA GLY A 93 2.79 -17.14 14.89
C GLY A 93 1.76 -16.03 15.07
N PHE A 94 1.54 -15.18 14.09
CA PHE A 94 0.47 -14.18 14.12
C PHE A 94 -0.79 -14.67 13.41
N LYS A 95 -1.93 -14.14 13.84
CA LYS A 95 -3.24 -14.44 13.27
C LYS A 95 -3.56 -13.59 12.06
N LYS A 96 -3.23 -12.29 12.12
CA LYS A 96 -3.48 -11.33 11.06
C LYS A 96 -2.22 -10.53 10.72
N TYR A 97 -2.04 -10.28 9.45
CA TYR A 97 -0.90 -9.54 8.88
C TYR A 97 -1.41 -8.30 8.17
N LEU A 98 -1.14 -7.15 8.74
CA LEU A 98 -1.39 -5.86 8.12
C LEU A 98 -0.09 -5.34 7.50
N TRP A 99 -0.08 -5.21 6.18
CA TRP A 99 1.01 -4.56 5.45
C TRP A 99 0.76 -3.07 5.32
N ILE A 100 1.80 -2.26 5.51
CA ILE A 100 1.78 -0.82 5.22
C ILE A 100 3.08 -0.47 4.50
N ASP A 101 3.01 0.13 3.31
CA ASP A 101 4.20 0.61 2.58
C ASP A 101 4.93 1.70 3.39
N ALA A 102 6.26 1.73 3.29
CA ALA A 102 7.12 2.62 4.10
C ALA A 102 6.90 4.11 3.83
N ASP A 103 6.36 4.47 2.67
CA ASP A 103 6.00 5.85 2.32
C ASP A 103 4.57 6.24 2.74
N ALA A 104 4.02 5.55 3.73
CA ALA A 104 2.77 5.89 4.38
C ALA A 104 2.99 6.19 5.87
N TRP A 105 2.02 6.84 6.51
CA TRP A 105 2.01 7.04 7.96
C TRP A 105 0.57 7.04 8.50
N VAL A 106 0.42 6.67 9.77
CA VAL A 106 -0.89 6.50 10.42
C VAL A 106 -1.29 7.79 11.12
N ASN A 107 -2.42 8.37 10.71
CA ASN A 107 -3.00 9.58 11.26
C ASN A 107 -4.23 9.28 12.16
N SER A 108 -4.81 8.07 12.04
CA SER A 108 -5.88 7.60 12.94
C SER A 108 -5.82 6.08 13.06
N TRP A 109 -5.92 5.60 14.31
CA TRP A 109 -5.92 4.16 14.59
C TRP A 109 -7.17 3.45 14.06
N GLU A 110 -8.27 4.15 13.87
CA GLU A 110 -9.50 3.61 13.29
C GLU A 110 -9.26 2.86 11.98
N ALA A 111 -8.37 3.36 11.12
CA ALA A 111 -8.04 2.66 9.88
C ALA A 111 -7.37 1.32 10.14
N ILE A 112 -6.49 1.24 11.13
CA ILE A 112 -5.84 -0.02 11.54
C ILE A 112 -6.87 -1.04 12.00
N ASP A 113 -7.83 -0.61 12.85
CA ASP A 113 -8.92 -1.46 13.32
C ASP A 113 -9.82 -1.93 12.18
N LEU A 114 -10.13 -1.06 11.23
CA LEU A 114 -10.91 -1.42 10.03
C LEU A 114 -10.19 -2.45 9.17
N TYR A 115 -8.87 -2.35 8.98
CA TYR A 115 -8.10 -3.36 8.27
C TYR A 115 -8.15 -4.71 8.98
N PHE A 116 -7.96 -4.75 10.30
CA PHE A 116 -8.03 -6.00 11.05
C PHE A 116 -9.43 -6.60 11.04
N ARG A 117 -10.49 -5.80 11.21
CA ARG A 117 -11.87 -6.26 11.14
C ARG A 117 -12.26 -6.74 9.74
N GLY A 118 -11.86 -5.99 8.71
CA GLY A 118 -12.14 -6.35 7.32
C GLY A 118 -11.49 -7.66 6.87
N SER A 119 -10.44 -8.12 7.59
CA SER A 119 -9.79 -9.41 7.33
C SER A 119 -10.43 -10.58 8.09
N ASP A 120 -11.51 -10.36 8.84
CA ASP A 120 -12.29 -11.45 9.44
C ASP A 120 -12.90 -12.35 8.37
N ASN A 121 -13.20 -13.59 8.75
CA ASN A 121 -13.71 -14.62 7.85
C ASN A 121 -12.80 -14.89 6.63
N ASN A 122 -11.48 -14.71 6.80
CA ASN A 122 -10.46 -14.92 5.77
C ASN A 122 -10.62 -14.06 4.51
N LYS A 123 -11.27 -12.90 4.60
CA LYS A 123 -11.34 -11.91 3.51
C LYS A 123 -10.02 -11.14 3.36
N LEU A 124 -9.74 -10.66 2.16
CA LEU A 124 -8.74 -9.61 1.96
C LEU A 124 -9.35 -8.26 2.35
N SER A 125 -8.76 -7.58 3.33
CA SER A 125 -9.11 -6.19 3.64
C SER A 125 -8.18 -5.23 2.89
N ILE A 126 -8.75 -4.36 2.05
CA ILE A 126 -7.96 -3.50 1.14
C ILE A 126 -8.80 -2.30 0.68
N SER A 127 -8.13 -1.19 0.36
CA SER A 127 -8.76 -0.06 -0.33
C SER A 127 -8.53 -0.12 -1.85
N THR A 128 -9.29 0.68 -2.61
CA THR A 128 -9.13 0.79 -4.06
C THR A 128 -8.69 2.19 -4.46
N SER A 129 -8.17 2.31 -5.69
CA SER A 129 -7.93 3.61 -6.34
C SER A 129 -9.19 4.15 -7.03
N ALA A 130 -10.36 3.57 -6.75
CA ALA A 130 -11.65 3.96 -7.28
C ALA A 130 -12.58 4.32 -6.12
N ASP A 131 -12.62 5.59 -5.77
CA ASP A 131 -13.41 6.12 -4.67
C ASP A 131 -13.84 7.55 -5.01
N ARG A 132 -14.89 8.06 -4.35
CA ARG A 132 -15.32 9.46 -4.48
C ARG A 132 -14.23 10.47 -4.16
N ALA A 133 -13.24 10.07 -3.35
CA ALA A 133 -12.09 10.89 -3.02
C ALA A 133 -11.15 11.11 -4.20
N TYR A 134 -11.22 10.29 -5.25
CA TYR A 134 -10.34 10.35 -6.41
C TYR A 134 -11.09 10.80 -7.66
N GLY A 135 -10.66 11.90 -8.25
CA GLY A 135 -11.37 12.53 -9.38
C GLY A 135 -11.35 11.73 -10.69
N ARG A 136 -10.52 10.69 -10.81
CA ARG A 136 -10.41 9.90 -12.05
C ARG A 136 -10.17 8.42 -11.77
N VAL A 137 -11.15 7.62 -12.13
CA VAL A 137 -11.08 6.14 -12.08
C VAL A 137 -10.56 5.56 -13.40
N LEU A 138 -10.97 6.12 -14.52
CA LEU A 138 -10.59 5.71 -15.87
C LEU A 138 -10.13 6.91 -16.69
N ARG A 139 -9.21 6.67 -17.63
CA ARG A 139 -8.79 7.67 -18.62
C ARG A 139 -9.40 7.34 -19.97
N VAL A 140 -10.09 8.32 -20.54
CA VAL A 140 -10.61 8.25 -21.90
C VAL A 140 -9.77 9.17 -22.78
N GLU A 141 -9.28 8.65 -23.90
CA GLU A 141 -8.55 9.39 -24.93
C GLU A 141 -9.42 9.46 -26.17
N TRP A 142 -9.82 10.66 -26.54
CA TRP A 142 -10.63 10.91 -27.72
C TRP A 142 -9.74 10.83 -28.97
N LEU A 143 -10.19 10.09 -29.97
CA LEU A 143 -9.56 9.93 -31.25
C LEU A 143 -10.34 10.70 -32.34
N ILE A 144 -9.74 10.80 -33.51
CA ILE A 144 -10.40 11.42 -34.66
C ILE A 144 -11.72 10.71 -35.00
N GLY A 145 -12.76 11.47 -35.36
CA GLY A 145 -14.07 10.91 -35.73
C GLY A 145 -14.99 10.54 -34.57
N GLY A 146 -14.69 11.03 -33.36
CA GLY A 146 -15.55 10.79 -32.18
C GLY A 146 -15.35 9.43 -31.51
N PHE A 147 -14.39 8.64 -31.94
CA PHE A 147 -14.01 7.41 -31.27
C PHE A 147 -13.25 7.68 -29.97
N ALA A 148 -13.43 6.84 -28.97
CA ALA A 148 -12.75 6.96 -27.70
C ALA A 148 -11.97 5.68 -27.36
N LYS A 149 -10.74 5.85 -26.84
CA LYS A 149 -9.91 4.78 -26.30
C LYS A 149 -9.92 4.83 -24.79
N ILE A 150 -10.38 3.77 -24.15
CA ILE A 150 -10.32 3.62 -22.69
C ILE A 150 -8.94 3.10 -22.31
N LYS A 151 -8.25 3.85 -21.43
CA LYS A 151 -6.97 3.44 -20.84
C LYS A 151 -7.22 2.83 -19.47
N SER A 152 -7.22 1.51 -19.40
CA SER A 152 -7.29 0.75 -18.15
C SER A 152 -5.91 0.39 -17.64
N GLN A 153 -5.61 0.73 -16.39
CA GLN A 153 -4.37 0.34 -15.72
C GLN A 153 -4.33 -1.18 -15.52
N ASN A 154 -5.42 -1.79 -15.07
CA ASN A 154 -5.51 -3.23 -14.86
C ASN A 154 -5.28 -4.01 -16.16
N TYR A 155 -5.94 -3.62 -17.26
CA TYR A 155 -5.74 -4.26 -18.55
C TYR A 155 -4.27 -4.20 -19.00
N LYS A 156 -3.70 -3.00 -18.97
CA LYS A 156 -2.31 -2.79 -19.35
C LYS A 156 -1.34 -3.64 -18.53
N HIS A 157 -1.50 -3.64 -17.22
CA HIS A 157 -0.60 -4.38 -16.34
C HIS A 157 -0.79 -5.89 -16.49
N ALA A 158 -2.02 -6.38 -16.64
CA ALA A 158 -2.28 -7.80 -16.90
C ALA A 158 -1.60 -8.27 -18.20
N LYS A 159 -1.74 -7.50 -19.28
CA LYS A 159 -1.06 -7.82 -20.56
C LYS A 159 0.45 -7.81 -20.44
N LEU A 160 1.02 -6.80 -19.80
CA LEU A 160 2.47 -6.69 -19.60
C LEU A 160 3.03 -7.79 -18.67
N SER A 161 2.20 -8.35 -17.80
CA SER A 161 2.55 -9.45 -16.89
C SER A 161 2.28 -10.84 -17.46
N GLY A 162 1.90 -10.93 -18.77
CA GLY A 162 1.74 -12.20 -19.46
C GLY A 162 0.46 -12.96 -19.13
N PHE A 163 -0.53 -12.32 -18.50
CA PHE A 163 -1.87 -12.91 -18.37
C PHE A 163 -2.57 -12.95 -19.73
N SER A 164 -3.45 -13.94 -19.89
CA SER A 164 -4.22 -14.12 -21.12
C SER A 164 -5.09 -12.90 -21.44
N GLU A 165 -5.44 -12.72 -22.72
CA GLU A 165 -6.34 -11.65 -23.17
C GLU A 165 -7.67 -11.69 -22.40
N LYS A 166 -8.21 -12.88 -22.15
CA LYS A 166 -9.44 -13.05 -21.38
C LYS A 166 -9.29 -12.48 -19.97
N ILE A 167 -8.24 -12.86 -19.24
CA ILE A 167 -7.97 -12.34 -17.88
C ILE A 167 -7.78 -10.81 -17.90
N ALA A 168 -7.03 -10.30 -18.87
CA ALA A 168 -6.82 -8.86 -18.99
C ALA A 168 -8.14 -8.08 -19.20
N ARG A 169 -9.06 -8.62 -20.00
CA ARG A 169 -10.40 -8.04 -20.21
C ARG A 169 -11.27 -8.15 -18.97
N ASP A 170 -11.24 -9.29 -18.26
CA ASP A 170 -12.03 -9.52 -17.05
C ASP A 170 -11.69 -8.52 -15.93
N VAL A 171 -10.42 -8.11 -15.83
CA VAL A 171 -9.98 -7.11 -14.82
C VAL A 171 -10.03 -5.67 -15.32
N ALA A 172 -10.22 -5.43 -16.62
CA ALA A 172 -10.01 -4.14 -17.28
C ALA A 172 -10.75 -2.97 -16.61
N LEU A 173 -12.04 -3.17 -16.30
CA LEU A 173 -12.92 -2.15 -15.75
C LEU A 173 -13.18 -2.31 -14.23
N LYS A 174 -12.49 -3.24 -13.59
CA LYS A 174 -12.59 -3.43 -12.14
C LYS A 174 -11.82 -2.34 -11.41
N PRO A 175 -12.28 -1.93 -10.21
CA PRO A 175 -11.52 -1.04 -9.34
C PRO A 175 -10.10 -1.55 -9.13
N HIS A 176 -9.10 -0.70 -9.31
CA HIS A 176 -7.71 -1.10 -9.07
C HIS A 176 -7.46 -1.17 -7.56
N LEU A 177 -7.12 -2.37 -7.05
CA LEU A 177 -6.82 -2.58 -5.64
C LEU A 177 -5.50 -1.90 -5.28
N ASN A 178 -5.44 -1.20 -4.15
CA ASN A 178 -4.23 -0.53 -3.70
C ASN A 178 -3.50 -1.38 -2.65
N ILE A 179 -2.52 -2.16 -3.09
CA ILE A 179 -1.76 -3.09 -2.26
C ILE A 179 -0.69 -2.41 -1.37
N GLY A 180 -0.63 -1.10 -1.36
CA GLY A 180 0.24 -0.36 -0.43
C GLY A 180 -0.19 -0.50 1.03
N VAL A 181 -1.48 -0.79 1.28
CA VAL A 181 -1.98 -1.21 2.59
C VAL A 181 -3.00 -2.32 2.39
N PHE A 182 -2.82 -3.45 3.05
CA PHE A 182 -3.77 -4.57 3.05
C PHE A 182 -3.64 -5.41 4.31
N CYS A 183 -4.71 -6.11 4.68
CA CYS A 183 -4.68 -7.07 5.77
C CYS A 183 -5.23 -8.43 5.35
N LEU A 184 -4.59 -9.49 5.81
CA LEU A 184 -5.00 -10.88 5.60
C LEU A 184 -4.83 -11.71 6.87
N ASN A 185 -5.79 -12.60 7.13
CA ASN A 185 -5.66 -13.66 8.13
C ASN A 185 -4.64 -14.71 7.64
N VAL A 186 -3.88 -15.32 8.55
CA VAL A 186 -2.91 -16.39 8.24
C VAL A 186 -3.56 -17.56 7.51
N ALA A 187 -4.82 -17.90 7.83
CA ALA A 187 -5.58 -18.99 7.23
C ALA A 187 -6.25 -18.61 5.88
N ALA A 188 -6.10 -17.38 5.42
CA ALA A 188 -6.75 -16.93 4.20
C ALA A 188 -6.19 -17.66 2.95
N PRO A 189 -7.03 -18.23 2.08
CA PRO A 189 -6.58 -18.93 0.87
C PRO A 189 -5.88 -18.00 -0.12
N HIS A 190 -6.01 -16.70 0.08
CA HIS A 190 -5.39 -15.65 -0.74
C HIS A 190 -3.88 -15.82 -0.84
N TRP A 191 -3.20 -16.23 0.23
CA TRP A 191 -1.74 -16.36 0.22
C TRP A 191 -1.26 -17.29 -0.90
N ASP A 192 -1.89 -18.43 -1.07
CA ASP A 192 -1.45 -19.42 -2.06
C ASP A 192 -1.89 -19.07 -3.48
N VAL A 193 -3.11 -18.56 -3.65
CA VAL A 193 -3.60 -18.11 -4.95
C VAL A 193 -2.83 -16.89 -5.44
N TRP A 194 -2.53 -15.94 -4.54
CA TRP A 194 -1.72 -14.77 -4.87
C TRP A 194 -0.29 -15.15 -5.28
N LYS A 195 0.38 -16.05 -4.55
CA LYS A 195 1.70 -16.58 -4.93
C LYS A 195 1.67 -17.23 -6.32
N LYS A 196 0.65 -18.03 -6.62
CA LYS A 196 0.45 -18.63 -7.94
C LYS A 196 0.37 -17.55 -9.04
N ASN A 197 -0.49 -16.55 -8.86
CA ASN A 197 -0.67 -15.47 -9.82
C ASN A 197 0.57 -14.58 -9.93
N LEU A 198 1.27 -14.34 -8.83
CA LEU A 198 2.53 -13.61 -8.80
C LEU A 198 3.63 -14.34 -9.60
N ASN A 199 3.73 -15.66 -9.48
CA ASN A 199 4.64 -16.46 -10.29
C ASN A 199 4.34 -16.32 -11.80
N ILE A 200 3.05 -16.31 -12.20
CA ILE A 200 2.67 -16.08 -13.60
C ILE A 200 3.11 -14.69 -14.03
N ALA A 201 2.83 -13.67 -13.24
CA ALA A 201 3.16 -12.28 -13.55
C ALA A 201 4.69 -12.06 -13.69
N LEU A 202 5.50 -12.74 -12.87
CA LEU A 202 6.95 -12.58 -12.86
C LEU A 202 7.66 -13.30 -14.02
N LYS A 203 7.04 -14.34 -14.60
CA LYS A 203 7.62 -15.02 -15.76
C LYS A 203 7.80 -14.08 -16.96
N SER A 204 6.78 -13.32 -17.31
CA SER A 204 6.77 -12.45 -18.50
C SER A 204 6.89 -10.96 -18.15
N GLY A 205 6.34 -10.53 -17.02
CA GLY A 205 6.25 -9.14 -16.62
C GLY A 205 7.50 -8.56 -15.98
N LYS A 206 7.41 -7.27 -15.68
CA LYS A 206 8.36 -6.57 -14.81
C LYS A 206 8.07 -6.95 -13.36
N ILE A 207 9.08 -6.90 -12.48
CA ILE A 207 8.88 -7.13 -11.04
C ILE A 207 7.99 -6.03 -10.45
N PHE A 208 8.27 -4.77 -10.77
CA PHE A 208 7.51 -3.62 -10.28
C PHE A 208 6.03 -3.70 -10.70
N GLY A 209 5.13 -3.73 -9.73
CA GLY A 209 3.68 -3.77 -9.92
C GLY A 209 3.10 -5.14 -10.26
N SER A 210 3.95 -6.20 -10.27
CA SER A 210 3.48 -7.58 -10.52
C SER A 210 2.61 -8.10 -9.39
N GLU A 211 2.94 -7.77 -8.15
CA GLU A 211 2.18 -8.18 -6.96
C GLU A 211 0.77 -7.58 -6.95
N GLN A 212 0.65 -6.34 -7.42
CA GLN A 212 -0.62 -5.62 -7.45
C GLN A 212 -1.56 -6.20 -8.50
N ILE A 213 -1.08 -6.46 -9.73
CA ILE A 213 -1.93 -7.10 -10.75
C ILE A 213 -2.24 -8.56 -10.41
N ALA A 214 -1.30 -9.27 -9.80
CA ALA A 214 -1.55 -10.64 -9.32
C ALA A 214 -2.67 -10.66 -8.26
N MET A 215 -2.70 -9.69 -7.33
CA MET A 215 -3.79 -9.56 -6.36
C MET A 215 -5.12 -9.20 -7.03
N ASN A 216 -5.13 -8.30 -8.03
CA ASN A 216 -6.35 -7.99 -8.78
C ASN A 216 -6.91 -9.25 -9.49
N VAL A 217 -6.04 -10.09 -10.06
CA VAL A 217 -6.46 -11.38 -10.65
C VAL A 217 -7.00 -12.32 -9.58
N THR A 218 -6.34 -12.45 -8.44
CA THR A 218 -6.76 -13.25 -7.29
C THR A 218 -8.19 -12.90 -6.84
N ILE A 219 -8.52 -11.62 -6.77
CA ILE A 219 -9.85 -11.19 -6.32
C ILE A 219 -10.88 -11.25 -7.46
N TYR A 220 -10.57 -10.70 -8.62
CA TYR A 220 -11.60 -10.50 -9.66
C TYR A 220 -11.78 -11.69 -10.59
N VAL A 221 -10.76 -12.53 -10.77
CA VAL A 221 -10.80 -13.71 -11.65
C VAL A 221 -10.96 -15.00 -10.86
N ASP A 222 -10.12 -15.19 -9.82
CA ASP A 222 -10.21 -16.39 -8.97
C ASP A 222 -11.33 -16.28 -7.92
N LYS A 223 -12.00 -15.12 -7.79
CA LYS A 223 -13.20 -14.90 -6.97
C LYS A 223 -12.99 -15.09 -5.48
N LEU A 224 -11.84 -14.76 -4.95
CA LEU A 224 -11.64 -14.79 -3.50
C LEU A 224 -12.30 -13.57 -2.82
N ASP A 225 -12.73 -13.77 -1.58
CA ASP A 225 -13.50 -12.79 -0.82
C ASP A 225 -12.67 -11.56 -0.45
N VAL A 226 -13.28 -10.39 -0.58
CA VAL A 226 -12.64 -9.09 -0.30
C VAL A 226 -13.57 -8.19 0.48
N GLU A 227 -13.01 -7.47 1.45
CA GLU A 227 -13.62 -6.32 2.11
C GLU A 227 -12.97 -5.05 1.59
N ILE A 228 -13.71 -4.25 0.83
CA ILE A 228 -13.21 -3.01 0.24
C ILE A 228 -13.45 -1.87 1.22
N LEU A 229 -12.36 -1.35 1.77
CA LEU A 229 -12.38 -0.23 2.70
C LEU A 229 -12.44 1.11 1.96
N PRO A 230 -13.01 2.17 2.58
CA PRO A 230 -13.01 3.52 2.04
C PRO A 230 -11.60 4.08 1.80
N ALA A 231 -11.48 5.07 0.91
CA ALA A 231 -10.20 5.68 0.55
C ALA A 231 -9.46 6.29 1.76
N TYR A 232 -10.16 6.80 2.77
CA TYR A 232 -9.51 7.37 3.95
C TYR A 232 -8.67 6.36 4.75
N CYS A 233 -8.91 5.05 4.56
CA CYS A 233 -8.09 4.00 5.18
C CYS A 233 -6.69 3.86 4.53
N ASN A 234 -6.51 4.35 3.28
CA ASN A 234 -5.23 4.38 2.57
C ASN A 234 -5.27 5.50 1.54
N TYR A 235 -5.20 6.74 2.01
CA TYR A 235 -5.40 7.93 1.18
C TYR A 235 -4.14 8.27 0.40
N THR A 236 -4.17 8.06 -0.92
CA THR A 236 -3.07 8.46 -1.80
C THR A 236 -3.18 9.94 -2.17
N LEU A 237 -2.05 10.66 -2.17
CA LEU A 237 -1.99 12.10 -2.46
C LEU A 237 -2.19 12.43 -3.95
N THR A 238 -3.21 11.86 -4.59
CA THR A 238 -3.52 12.13 -6.00
C THR A 238 -4.50 13.27 -6.18
N ASP A 239 -5.37 13.50 -5.19
CA ASP A 239 -6.39 14.55 -5.19
C ASP A 239 -6.46 15.18 -3.78
N GLY A 240 -6.80 16.48 -3.73
CA GLY A 240 -6.59 17.32 -2.57
C GLY A 240 -7.36 16.92 -1.32
N MET A 241 -6.70 16.35 -0.34
CA MET A 241 -7.21 16.32 1.02
C MET A 241 -7.36 17.73 1.59
N LYS A 242 -8.19 17.88 2.62
CA LYS A 242 -8.35 19.13 3.37
C LYS A 242 -7.76 19.01 4.77
N TYR A 243 -7.62 20.15 5.40
CA TYR A 243 -7.16 20.22 6.78
C TYR A 243 -8.26 20.80 7.67
N ASP A 244 -8.61 20.07 8.71
CA ASP A 244 -9.49 20.54 9.78
C ASP A 244 -8.64 21.26 10.83
N THR A 245 -8.77 22.58 10.88
CA THR A 245 -8.01 23.44 11.82
C THR A 245 -8.53 23.34 13.26
N ILE A 246 -9.77 22.89 13.45
CA ILE A 246 -10.34 22.71 14.79
C ILE A 246 -9.78 21.46 15.42
N ASN A 247 -9.82 20.35 14.69
CA ASN A 247 -9.36 19.05 15.17
C ASN A 247 -7.88 18.78 14.86
N ASN A 248 -7.19 19.73 14.22
CA ASN A 248 -5.77 19.66 13.85
C ASN A 248 -5.41 18.36 13.10
N THR A 249 -6.20 18.00 12.06
CA THR A 249 -6.06 16.74 11.35
C THR A 249 -6.39 16.85 9.86
N PHE A 250 -5.86 15.92 9.06
CA PHE A 250 -6.20 15.77 7.65
C PHE A 250 -7.52 15.01 7.49
N VAL A 251 -8.36 15.49 6.57
CA VAL A 251 -9.70 14.93 6.30
C VAL A 251 -9.95 14.79 4.81
N GLU A 252 -10.89 13.91 4.44
CA GLU A 252 -11.38 13.79 3.07
C GLU A 252 -11.96 15.11 2.55
N PRO A 253 -11.85 15.37 1.22
CA PRO A 253 -12.30 16.63 0.63
C PRO A 253 -13.83 16.79 0.61
N TYR A 254 -14.59 15.70 0.75
CA TYR A 254 -16.04 15.66 0.64
C TYR A 254 -16.71 15.30 1.97
N LEU A 255 -17.95 15.76 2.16
CA LEU A 255 -18.76 15.43 3.33
C LEU A 255 -18.91 13.90 3.49
N PRO A 256 -18.86 13.39 4.73
CA PRO A 256 -18.81 14.13 6.00
C PRO A 256 -17.40 14.55 6.45
N ASN A 257 -16.41 14.60 5.56
CA ASN A 257 -15.02 14.97 5.85
C ASN A 257 -14.39 14.02 6.88
N HIS A 258 -14.46 12.72 6.60
CA HIS A 258 -13.83 11.71 7.47
C HIS A 258 -12.36 12.01 7.69
N LYS A 259 -11.90 11.83 8.92
CA LYS A 259 -10.47 11.88 9.25
C LYS A 259 -9.72 10.84 8.42
N ILE A 260 -8.67 11.27 7.73
CA ILE A 260 -7.83 10.34 6.98
C ILE A 260 -7.09 9.46 7.98
N GLY A 261 -7.20 8.15 7.80
CA GLY A 261 -6.59 7.17 8.71
C GLY A 261 -5.13 6.92 8.39
N ILE A 262 -4.82 6.63 7.12
CA ILE A 262 -3.45 6.43 6.64
C ILE A 262 -3.22 7.38 5.47
N ILE A 263 -2.18 8.21 5.58
CA ILE A 263 -1.71 9.10 4.51
C ILE A 263 -0.58 8.38 3.78
N HIS A 264 -0.76 8.18 2.47
CA HIS A 264 0.17 7.42 1.63
C HIS A 264 0.78 8.33 0.56
N LEU A 265 2.08 8.57 0.64
CA LEU A 265 2.83 9.47 -0.22
C LEU A 265 3.15 8.84 -1.59
N ALA A 266 2.36 7.84 -2.02
CA ALA A 266 2.58 7.13 -3.28
C ALA A 266 2.48 8.02 -4.53
N GLY A 267 3.08 7.56 -5.61
CA GLY A 267 3.02 8.20 -6.92
C GLY A 267 4.22 9.09 -7.22
N LYS A 268 4.60 9.15 -8.50
CA LYS A 268 5.78 9.92 -8.97
C LYS A 268 5.68 11.42 -8.68
N ASN A 269 4.49 11.98 -8.73
CA ASN A 269 4.28 13.41 -8.47
C ASN A 269 4.61 13.80 -7.01
N ASN A 270 4.75 12.83 -6.13
CA ASN A 270 5.03 13.03 -4.70
C ASN A 270 6.51 12.77 -4.34
N ASP A 271 7.39 12.54 -5.32
CA ASP A 271 8.82 12.32 -5.08
C ASP A 271 9.47 13.47 -4.30
N HIS A 272 9.09 14.72 -4.58
CA HIS A 272 9.59 15.90 -3.89
C HIS A 272 9.18 15.93 -2.40
N ILE A 273 8.01 15.39 -2.03
CA ILE A 273 7.56 15.28 -0.63
C ILE A 273 8.37 14.18 0.07
N ARG A 274 8.53 13.01 -0.58
CA ARG A 274 9.28 11.89 0.00
C ARG A 274 10.76 12.21 0.20
N SER A 275 11.37 12.93 -0.74
CA SER A 275 12.81 13.25 -0.72
C SER A 275 13.18 14.46 0.15
N ASN A 276 12.22 15.33 0.47
CA ASN A 276 12.47 16.55 1.25
C ASN A 276 11.58 16.61 2.49
N LYS A 277 12.15 16.28 3.66
CA LYS A 277 11.45 16.29 4.94
C LYS A 277 10.92 17.68 5.34
N SER A 278 11.53 18.75 4.85
CA SER A 278 11.13 20.14 5.16
C SER A 278 10.14 20.73 4.16
N PHE A 279 9.71 19.95 3.15
CA PHE A 279 8.79 20.43 2.12
C PHE A 279 7.40 20.69 2.71
N LEU A 280 6.88 21.88 2.46
CA LEU A 280 5.55 22.29 2.87
C LEU A 280 4.63 22.34 1.64
N SER A 281 3.56 21.56 1.65
CA SER A 281 2.52 21.57 0.64
C SER A 281 1.43 22.58 0.99
N GLU A 282 0.84 23.20 -0.02
CA GLU A 282 -0.37 23.97 0.14
C GLU A 282 -1.57 23.03 0.34
N VAL A 283 -2.29 23.23 1.44
CA VAL A 283 -3.47 22.43 1.79
C VAL A 283 -4.65 23.36 2.05
N LYS A 284 -5.80 23.04 1.47
CA LYS A 284 -7.03 23.80 1.68
C LYS A 284 -7.68 23.36 2.99
N THR A 285 -8.05 24.32 3.82
CA THR A 285 -8.79 24.08 5.06
C THR A 285 -10.29 23.84 4.80
N LEU A 286 -11.03 23.37 5.81
CA LEU A 286 -12.48 23.21 5.69
C LEU A 286 -13.21 24.52 5.50
N ASP A 287 -12.70 25.64 6.07
CA ASP A 287 -13.23 26.99 5.88
C ASP A 287 -12.74 27.67 4.59
N GLY A 288 -11.99 26.95 3.76
CA GLY A 288 -11.59 27.38 2.42
C GLY A 288 -10.29 28.15 2.32
N LYS A 289 -9.57 28.40 3.42
CA LYS A 289 -8.25 29.03 3.43
C LYS A 289 -7.19 28.06 2.90
N ILE A 290 -6.06 28.61 2.45
CA ILE A 290 -4.89 27.82 2.06
C ILE A 290 -3.83 28.01 3.15
N ILE A 291 -3.32 26.89 3.66
CA ILE A 291 -2.25 26.84 4.64
C ILE A 291 -1.09 25.97 4.12
N LYS A 292 0.09 26.19 4.66
CA LYS A 292 1.25 25.32 4.36
C LYS A 292 1.41 24.27 5.44
N LYS A 293 1.42 22.99 5.04
CA LYS A 293 1.56 21.83 5.93
C LYS A 293 2.58 20.87 5.39
N ASN A 294 3.30 20.23 6.29
CA ASN A 294 4.08 19.07 5.95
C ASN A 294 3.13 17.86 5.81
N LEU A 295 3.29 17.08 4.74
CA LEU A 295 2.49 15.89 4.49
C LEU A 295 3.18 14.61 4.96
N ARG A 296 4.42 14.70 5.45
CA ARG A 296 5.12 13.61 6.15
C ARG A 296 4.76 13.66 7.64
N PHE A 297 4.98 12.55 8.33
CA PHE A 297 4.81 12.50 9.78
C PHE A 297 5.94 13.32 10.45
N ILE A 298 5.53 14.26 11.28
CA ILE A 298 6.43 15.07 12.14
C ILE A 298 6.01 14.79 13.59
N GLU A 299 6.97 14.40 14.42
CA GLU A 299 6.80 14.24 15.87
C GLU A 299 6.53 15.57 16.56
#